data_8f0eb638974282e333abbad44be35d27
#
_entry.id   8f0eb638974282e333abbad44be35d27
#
_cell.length_a   1.000
_cell.length_b   1.000
_cell.length_c   1.000
_cell.angle_alpha   90.00
_cell.angle_beta   90.00
_cell.angle_gamma   90.00
#
_symmetry.space_group_name_H-M   'P 1'
#
loop_
_entity.id
_entity.type
_entity.pdbx_description
1 polymer ?
#
loop_
_entity_poly.entity_id
_entity_poly.type
_entity_poly.pdbx_seq_one_letter_code
_entity_poly.pdbx_strand_id
1 'polypeptide(L)'
;MPKPSLAERLDQTIEAMLGHRQPSSAVGQVDELVRLAAELRDLPRKEFKQYLKSDLQRRATMTTTTVNPIREGFHTLTPYLVVKGAAEVLEFVKKAFGAQEMMRFKLPDGSIMHSEFRVGDSMVELADANEQHPAIPATVHLKVEDVDAAYQRALQAGGTSLYPPTDQEYGERDGGVKDPGGNHWYIGSPRGESHFLPDQRNVTPYMHVSGAARCIEFLKRAFAAEEVTRHQTPDGFVHHAKMRIGDSVLEMGEAHGEFPAMPLNLHLYVPETDAVYRHALAAGAASVREPRDEPYGDRSAGVRDPFGNIWWIATHIKDVH
;
A
#
# COMPACT_ATOMS: atom_id res chain seq x y z
N MET A 1 33.65 -25.05 22.81
CA MET A 1 33.56 -24.02 21.77
C MET A 1 32.09 -23.65 21.63
N PRO A 2 31.72 -22.38 21.58
CA PRO A 2 30.32 -21.99 21.34
C PRO A 2 29.85 -22.52 19.97
N LYS A 3 28.60 -22.97 19.90
CA LYS A 3 28.00 -23.39 18.62
C LYS A 3 27.88 -22.18 17.71
N PRO A 4 28.21 -22.29 16.41
CA PRO A 4 28.10 -21.16 15.47
C PRO A 4 26.65 -20.68 15.39
N SER A 5 26.45 -19.38 15.26
CA SER A 5 25.14 -18.74 15.07
C SER A 5 24.49 -19.23 13.77
N LEU A 6 23.16 -19.01 13.65
CA LEU A 6 22.41 -19.35 12.43
C LEU A 6 23.00 -18.65 11.19
N ALA A 7 23.41 -17.38 11.34
CA ALA A 7 24.04 -16.58 10.28
C ALA A 7 25.41 -17.16 9.85
N GLU A 8 26.28 -17.55 10.81
CA GLU A 8 27.55 -18.17 10.51
C GLU A 8 27.40 -19.54 9.83
N ARG A 9 26.41 -20.33 10.25
CA ARG A 9 26.10 -21.62 9.62
C ARG A 9 25.58 -21.46 8.18
N LEU A 10 24.73 -20.45 7.95
CA LEU A 10 24.23 -20.13 6.62
C LEU A 10 25.36 -19.66 5.71
N ASP A 11 26.24 -18.80 6.19
CA ASP A 11 27.39 -18.28 5.45
C ASP A 11 28.35 -19.42 5.04
N GLN A 12 28.69 -20.32 5.98
CA GLN A 12 29.50 -21.51 5.70
C GLN A 12 28.85 -22.44 4.67
N THR A 13 27.52 -22.59 4.73
CA THR A 13 26.78 -23.43 3.78
C THR A 13 26.77 -22.81 2.38
N ILE A 14 26.55 -21.50 2.26
CA ILE A 14 26.59 -20.77 0.99
C ILE A 14 28.00 -20.84 0.38
N GLU A 15 29.06 -20.61 1.15
CA GLU A 15 30.45 -20.69 0.68
C GLU A 15 30.81 -22.11 0.22
N ALA A 16 30.38 -23.16 0.93
CA ALA A 16 30.56 -24.53 0.52
C ALA A 16 29.87 -24.82 -0.82
N MET A 17 28.66 -24.33 -1.02
CA MET A 17 27.90 -24.48 -2.27
C MET A 17 28.52 -23.70 -3.42
N LEU A 18 28.99 -22.48 -3.20
CA LEU A 18 29.70 -21.68 -4.21
C LEU A 18 31.06 -22.30 -4.59
N GLY A 19 31.71 -23.02 -3.67
CA GLY A 19 32.94 -23.76 -3.89
C GLY A 19 32.79 -25.20 -4.44
N HIS A 20 31.57 -25.59 -4.91
CA HIS A 20 31.24 -26.95 -5.39
C HIS A 20 31.46 -28.06 -4.35
N ARG A 21 31.40 -27.74 -3.05
CA ARG A 21 31.48 -28.73 -1.97
C ARG A 21 30.05 -29.07 -1.49
N GLN A 22 29.85 -30.31 -1.03
CA GLN A 22 28.57 -30.68 -0.41
C GLN A 22 28.44 -29.98 0.96
N PRO A 23 27.35 -29.28 1.26
CA PRO A 23 27.12 -28.68 2.57
C PRO A 23 26.95 -29.79 3.61
N SER A 24 27.53 -29.60 4.81
CA SER A 24 27.21 -30.41 5.98
C SER A 24 25.73 -30.23 6.31
N SER A 25 25.03 -31.33 6.68
CA SER A 25 23.59 -31.35 6.93
C SER A 25 23.14 -30.18 7.82
N ALA A 26 22.35 -29.27 7.25
CA ALA A 26 21.66 -28.23 7.99
C ALA A 26 20.39 -28.82 8.60
N VAL A 27 20.05 -28.49 9.83
CA VAL A 27 18.88 -28.99 10.52
C VAL A 27 17.91 -27.83 10.76
N GLY A 28 16.66 -27.95 10.31
CA GLY A 28 15.57 -27.03 10.59
C GLY A 28 15.23 -26.05 9.45
N GLN A 29 14.77 -24.85 9.79
CA GLN A 29 14.25 -23.80 8.86
C GLN A 29 15.18 -23.38 7.71
N VAL A 30 16.44 -23.76 7.75
CA VAL A 30 17.45 -23.47 6.70
C VAL A 30 17.41 -24.50 5.57
N ASP A 31 16.85 -25.69 5.79
CA ASP A 31 16.90 -26.80 4.81
C ASP A 31 16.22 -26.46 3.48
N GLU A 32 15.09 -25.78 3.52
CA GLU A 32 14.34 -25.39 2.32
C GLU A 32 15.10 -24.34 1.49
N LEU A 33 15.70 -23.37 2.17
CA LEU A 33 16.54 -22.33 1.55
C LEU A 33 17.84 -22.92 0.96
N VAL A 34 18.42 -23.92 1.64
CA VAL A 34 19.60 -24.65 1.15
C VAL A 34 19.29 -25.49 -0.08
N ARG A 35 18.11 -26.14 -0.12
CA ARG A 35 17.63 -26.85 -1.32
C ARG A 35 17.45 -25.91 -2.51
N LEU A 36 16.77 -24.80 -2.30
CA LEU A 36 16.56 -23.79 -3.35
C LEU A 36 17.89 -23.24 -3.87
N ALA A 37 18.82 -22.96 -2.97
CA ALA A 37 20.17 -22.51 -3.33
C ALA A 37 20.96 -23.58 -4.09
N ALA A 38 20.77 -24.88 -3.79
CA ALA A 38 21.40 -25.97 -4.52
C ALA A 38 20.86 -26.09 -5.95
N GLU A 39 19.55 -25.97 -6.16
CA GLU A 39 18.91 -25.95 -7.48
C GLU A 39 19.35 -24.77 -8.34
N LEU A 40 19.69 -23.63 -7.71
CA LEU A 40 20.14 -22.41 -8.37
C LEU A 40 21.69 -22.35 -8.57
N ARG A 41 22.41 -23.37 -8.12
CA ARG A 41 23.90 -23.42 -8.14
C ARG A 41 24.50 -23.23 -9.54
N ASP A 42 23.82 -23.76 -10.54
CA ASP A 42 24.30 -23.80 -11.92
C ASP A 42 23.87 -22.60 -12.77
N LEU A 43 23.17 -21.62 -12.17
CA LEU A 43 22.84 -20.38 -12.86
C LEU A 43 24.08 -19.52 -13.09
N PRO A 44 24.29 -19.00 -14.33
CA PRO A 44 25.60 -18.51 -14.75
C PRO A 44 26.03 -17.12 -14.23
N ARG A 45 25.13 -16.35 -13.62
CA ARG A 45 25.41 -14.93 -13.27
C ARG A 45 25.98 -14.76 -11.86
N LYS A 46 27.20 -14.23 -11.76
CA LYS A 46 27.85 -13.88 -10.47
C LYS A 46 27.00 -12.91 -9.65
N GLU A 47 26.38 -11.95 -10.31
CA GLU A 47 25.51 -10.93 -9.68
C GLU A 47 24.30 -11.57 -9.00
N PHE A 48 23.70 -12.60 -9.61
CA PHE A 48 22.60 -13.35 -9.01
C PHE A 48 23.04 -14.09 -7.73
N LYS A 49 24.22 -14.72 -7.75
CA LYS A 49 24.76 -15.41 -6.57
C LYS A 49 25.06 -14.45 -5.42
N GLN A 50 25.61 -13.27 -5.72
CA GLN A 50 25.85 -12.21 -4.73
C GLN A 50 24.54 -11.66 -4.16
N TYR A 51 23.55 -11.42 -5.02
CA TYR A 51 22.23 -11.00 -4.62
C TYR A 51 21.56 -12.04 -3.70
N LEU A 52 21.56 -13.33 -4.10
CA LEU A 52 21.01 -14.41 -3.30
C LEU A 52 21.69 -14.53 -1.93
N LYS A 53 23.02 -14.40 -1.90
CA LYS A 53 23.80 -14.41 -0.65
C LYS A 53 23.35 -13.27 0.27
N SER A 54 23.27 -12.05 -0.24
CA SER A 54 22.84 -10.88 0.53
C SER A 54 21.40 -11.00 1.00
N ASP A 55 20.50 -11.55 0.18
CA ASP A 55 19.11 -11.79 0.52
C ASP A 55 18.95 -12.85 1.64
N LEU A 56 19.66 -13.97 1.52
CA LEU A 56 19.66 -15.03 2.54
C LEU A 56 20.29 -14.57 3.85
N GLN A 57 21.38 -13.78 3.80
CA GLN A 57 21.99 -13.21 5.00
C GLN A 57 21.04 -12.22 5.69
N ARG A 58 20.36 -11.37 4.94
CA ARG A 58 19.35 -10.45 5.47
C ARG A 58 18.19 -11.21 6.14
N ARG A 59 17.64 -12.23 5.50
CA ARG A 59 16.57 -13.08 6.08
C ARG A 59 17.00 -13.77 7.35
N ALA A 60 18.23 -14.28 7.40
CA ALA A 60 18.79 -14.90 8.61
C ALA A 60 18.95 -13.89 9.76
N THR A 61 19.21 -12.61 9.44
CA THR A 61 19.32 -11.53 10.43
C THR A 61 17.92 -11.04 10.87
N MET A 62 16.95 -10.98 9.96
CA MET A 62 15.57 -10.59 10.27
C MET A 62 14.85 -11.61 11.17
N THR A 63 15.24 -12.89 11.13
CA THR A 63 14.67 -13.92 12.04
C THR A 63 15.06 -13.69 13.52
N THR A 64 15.98 -12.77 13.80
CA THR A 64 16.46 -12.47 15.16
C THR A 64 15.98 -11.12 15.71
N THR A 65 15.35 -10.26 14.89
CA THR A 65 14.80 -8.97 15.33
C THR A 65 13.27 -8.98 15.14
N THR A 66 12.52 -8.90 16.22
CA THR A 66 11.04 -8.86 16.25
C THR A 66 10.50 -7.46 15.86
N VAL A 67 11.06 -6.82 14.83
CA VAL A 67 10.49 -5.56 14.31
C VAL A 67 9.23 -5.92 13.53
N ASN A 68 8.11 -5.28 13.89
CA ASN A 68 6.88 -5.42 13.13
C ASN A 68 7.11 -4.90 11.71
N PRO A 69 6.84 -5.69 10.64
CA PRO A 69 7.03 -5.24 9.26
C PRO A 69 6.11 -4.07 8.86
N ILE A 70 5.09 -3.78 9.66
CA ILE A 70 4.23 -2.61 9.52
C ILE A 70 4.66 -1.59 10.58
N ARG A 71 4.96 -0.36 10.18
CA ARG A 71 5.32 0.73 11.08
C ARG A 71 4.18 1.01 12.06
N GLU A 72 4.51 1.33 13.30
CA GLU A 72 3.54 1.63 14.35
C GLU A 72 2.53 2.71 13.92
N GLY A 73 1.25 2.46 14.15
CA GLY A 73 0.14 3.33 13.77
C GLY A 73 -0.34 3.16 12.32
N PHE A 74 0.39 2.41 11.48
CA PHE A 74 0.00 2.10 10.11
C PHE A 74 -0.72 0.76 10.00
N HIS A 75 -1.34 0.55 8.84
CA HIS A 75 -1.95 -0.70 8.41
C HIS A 75 -1.26 -1.20 7.13
N THR A 76 -1.66 -2.36 6.65
CA THR A 76 -1.10 -2.93 5.42
C THR A 76 -1.19 -1.97 4.25
N LEU A 77 -2.31 -1.25 4.10
CA LEU A 77 -2.54 -0.34 2.99
C LEU A 77 -2.87 1.06 3.49
N THR A 78 -2.16 2.07 2.96
CA THR A 78 -2.33 3.48 3.29
C THR A 78 -2.46 4.31 2.01
N PRO A 79 -3.52 5.15 1.86
CA PRO A 79 -3.59 6.13 0.79
C PRO A 79 -2.45 7.13 0.87
N TYR A 80 -1.81 7.44 -0.26
CA TYR A 80 -0.79 8.46 -0.37
C TYR A 80 -1.24 9.56 -1.32
N LEU A 81 -1.63 10.71 -0.80
CA LEU A 81 -2.12 11.83 -1.57
C LEU A 81 -0.93 12.65 -2.10
N VAL A 82 -0.75 12.71 -3.41
CA VAL A 82 0.25 13.55 -4.06
C VAL A 82 -0.48 14.65 -4.81
N VAL A 83 -0.42 15.87 -4.28
CA VAL A 83 -1.29 16.98 -4.72
C VAL A 83 -0.50 18.27 -4.92
N LYS A 84 -1.07 19.24 -5.61
CA LYS A 84 -0.61 20.63 -5.54
C LYS A 84 -1.26 21.29 -4.34
N GLY A 85 -0.46 21.95 -3.47
CA GLY A 85 -0.96 22.61 -2.28
C GLY A 85 -1.30 21.63 -1.14
N ALA A 86 -0.40 20.73 -0.82
CA ALA A 86 -0.58 19.76 0.27
C ALA A 86 -0.89 20.41 1.62
N ALA A 87 -0.36 21.62 1.88
CA ALA A 87 -0.68 22.37 3.09
C ALA A 87 -2.18 22.75 3.17
N GLU A 88 -2.79 23.11 2.06
CA GLU A 88 -4.24 23.44 2.00
C GLU A 88 -5.10 22.20 2.21
N VAL A 89 -4.70 21.07 1.63
CA VAL A 89 -5.37 19.77 1.83
C VAL A 89 -5.27 19.35 3.29
N LEU A 90 -4.11 19.51 3.94
CA LEU A 90 -3.94 19.17 5.35
C LEU A 90 -4.87 20.01 6.25
N GLU A 91 -4.97 21.32 5.99
CA GLU A 91 -5.89 22.18 6.73
C GLU A 91 -7.36 21.87 6.45
N PHE A 92 -7.67 21.46 5.21
CA PHE A 92 -9.00 21.00 4.84
C PHE A 92 -9.40 19.75 5.65
N VAL A 93 -8.58 18.67 5.64
CA VAL A 93 -8.94 17.42 6.36
C VAL A 93 -9.02 17.61 7.87
N LYS A 94 -8.22 18.53 8.45
CA LYS A 94 -8.34 18.91 9.87
C LYS A 94 -9.70 19.53 10.18
N LYS A 95 -10.14 20.48 9.38
CA LYS A 95 -11.41 21.21 9.58
C LYS A 95 -12.63 20.34 9.24
N ALA A 96 -12.57 19.59 8.15
CA ALA A 96 -13.67 18.80 7.64
C ALA A 96 -13.88 17.49 8.43
N PHE A 97 -12.81 16.78 8.70
CA PHE A 97 -12.84 15.40 9.18
C PHE A 97 -12.17 15.19 10.55
N GLY A 98 -11.69 16.27 11.18
CA GLY A 98 -11.00 16.19 12.47
C GLY A 98 -9.66 15.46 12.40
N ALA A 99 -8.99 15.51 11.26
CA ALA A 99 -7.70 14.87 11.08
C ALA A 99 -6.65 15.40 12.07
N GLN A 100 -5.84 14.48 12.60
CA GLN A 100 -4.70 14.80 13.46
C GLN A 100 -3.41 14.71 12.64
N GLU A 101 -2.68 15.80 12.55
CA GLU A 101 -1.35 15.82 11.95
C GLU A 101 -0.37 15.07 12.85
N MET A 102 0.29 14.05 12.30
CA MET A 102 1.23 13.20 13.02
C MET A 102 2.67 13.62 12.73
N MET A 103 2.96 13.96 11.46
CA MET A 103 4.30 14.34 11.03
C MET A 103 4.23 15.27 9.81
N ARG A 104 5.21 16.16 9.67
CA ARG A 104 5.39 17.01 8.49
C ARG A 104 6.86 17.33 8.24
N PHE A 105 7.36 16.99 7.08
CA PHE A 105 8.66 17.44 6.58
C PHE A 105 8.46 18.45 5.45
N LYS A 106 9.14 19.61 5.55
CA LYS A 106 9.10 20.65 4.54
C LYS A 106 10.44 20.77 3.82
N LEU A 107 10.38 21.12 2.56
CA LEU A 107 11.52 21.58 1.80
C LEU A 107 11.83 23.06 2.13
N PRO A 108 13.03 23.57 1.76
CA PRO A 108 13.41 24.96 2.02
C PRO A 108 12.47 26.00 1.38
N ASP A 109 11.78 25.66 0.30
CA ASP A 109 10.78 26.49 -0.38
C ASP A 109 9.42 26.51 0.33
N GLY A 110 9.27 25.73 1.42
CA GLY A 110 8.06 25.62 2.21
C GLY A 110 7.07 24.54 1.75
N SER A 111 7.31 23.91 0.60
CA SER A 111 6.49 22.79 0.12
C SER A 111 6.61 21.57 1.07
N ILE A 112 5.56 20.77 1.13
CA ILE A 112 5.53 19.56 1.97
C ILE A 112 6.15 18.40 1.18
N MET A 113 7.37 18.01 1.59
CA MET A 113 8.05 16.84 1.04
C MET A 113 7.31 15.55 1.43
N HIS A 114 6.84 15.47 2.68
CA HIS A 114 6.07 14.35 3.23
C HIS A 114 5.33 14.80 4.48
N SER A 115 4.10 14.35 4.63
CA SER A 115 3.29 14.53 5.83
C SER A 115 2.44 13.29 6.06
N GLU A 116 2.14 13.04 7.31
CA GLU A 116 1.24 11.99 7.77
C GLU A 116 0.16 12.60 8.64
N PHE A 117 -1.07 12.19 8.40
CA PHE A 117 -2.19 12.54 9.26
C PHE A 117 -3.08 11.34 9.51
N ARG A 118 -3.82 11.39 10.62
CA ARG A 118 -4.73 10.33 11.03
C ARG A 118 -6.17 10.83 11.04
N VAL A 119 -7.07 10.05 10.44
CA VAL A 119 -8.52 10.23 10.53
C VAL A 119 -9.11 8.98 11.17
N GLY A 120 -9.66 9.11 12.38
CA GLY A 120 -10.12 7.97 13.16
C GLY A 120 -8.98 6.97 13.43
N ASP A 121 -9.12 5.75 12.93
CA ASP A 121 -8.13 4.67 13.03
C ASP A 121 -7.17 4.58 11.83
N SER A 122 -7.30 5.46 10.85
CA SER A 122 -6.62 5.34 9.57
C SER A 122 -5.54 6.41 9.38
N MET A 123 -4.34 5.98 9.01
CA MET A 123 -3.27 6.87 8.55
C MET A 123 -3.46 7.20 7.07
N VAL A 124 -3.08 8.41 6.69
CA VAL A 124 -3.01 8.89 5.30
C VAL A 124 -1.71 9.65 5.13
N GLU A 125 -1.01 9.37 4.04
CA GLU A 125 0.20 10.10 3.66
C GLU A 125 -0.13 11.20 2.66
N LEU A 126 0.66 12.27 2.68
CA LEU A 126 0.44 13.46 1.87
C LEU A 126 1.76 14.11 1.49
N ALA A 127 1.91 14.52 0.23
CA ALA A 127 3.04 15.30 -0.25
C ALA A 127 2.63 16.32 -1.32
N ASP A 128 3.42 17.37 -1.46
CA ASP A 128 3.34 18.24 -2.63
C ASP A 128 3.86 17.53 -3.87
N ALA A 129 3.12 17.66 -4.95
CA ALA A 129 3.53 17.20 -6.27
C ALA A 129 4.76 17.97 -6.76
N ASN A 130 5.63 17.29 -7.51
CA ASN A 130 6.80 17.89 -8.15
C ASN A 130 7.01 17.28 -9.55
N GLU A 131 8.08 17.67 -10.26
CA GLU A 131 8.35 17.17 -11.61
C GLU A 131 8.55 15.65 -11.67
N GLN A 132 9.13 15.05 -10.64
CA GLN A 132 9.36 13.60 -10.55
C GLN A 132 8.12 12.82 -10.09
N HIS A 133 7.30 13.45 -9.28
CA HIS A 133 6.06 12.91 -8.74
C HIS A 133 4.90 13.88 -9.02
N PRO A 134 4.30 13.81 -10.22
CA PRO A 134 3.18 14.66 -10.61
C PRO A 134 1.96 14.40 -9.70
N ALA A 135 1.08 15.41 -9.60
CA ALA A 135 -0.15 15.27 -8.85
C ALA A 135 -1.02 14.14 -9.43
N ILE A 136 -1.45 13.27 -8.56
CA ILE A 136 -2.40 12.19 -8.83
C ILE A 136 -3.50 12.29 -7.77
N PRO A 137 -4.62 12.99 -8.07
CA PRO A 137 -5.75 13.08 -7.14
C PRO A 137 -6.28 11.69 -6.81
N ALA A 138 -6.47 11.44 -5.53
CA ALA A 138 -6.93 10.15 -5.03
C ALA A 138 -8.45 10.15 -4.82
N THR A 139 -9.00 8.95 -4.76
CA THR A 139 -10.37 8.71 -4.34
C THR A 139 -10.33 7.85 -3.08
N VAL A 140 -11.04 8.26 -2.06
CA VAL A 140 -11.14 7.55 -0.78
C VAL A 140 -12.58 7.50 -0.29
N HIS A 141 -12.95 6.40 0.34
CA HIS A 141 -14.20 6.25 1.09
C HIS A 141 -13.92 6.56 2.56
N LEU A 142 -14.64 7.52 3.13
CA LEU A 142 -14.52 7.96 4.52
C LEU A 142 -15.75 7.55 5.31
N LYS A 143 -15.58 6.59 6.22
CA LYS A 143 -16.65 6.17 7.14
C LYS A 143 -16.75 7.15 8.30
N VAL A 144 -17.95 7.71 8.51
CA VAL A 144 -18.28 8.66 9.58
C VAL A 144 -19.58 8.26 10.29
N GLU A 145 -19.84 8.85 11.44
CA GLU A 145 -21.12 8.67 12.16
C GLU A 145 -22.25 9.52 11.56
N ASP A 146 -21.94 10.77 11.20
CA ASP A 146 -22.91 11.75 10.67
C ASP A 146 -22.39 12.32 9.33
N VAL A 147 -22.97 11.81 8.24
CA VAL A 147 -22.59 12.18 6.86
C VAL A 147 -22.95 13.62 6.56
N ASP A 148 -24.15 14.06 6.97
CA ASP A 148 -24.63 15.42 6.69
C ASP A 148 -23.74 16.46 7.37
N ALA A 149 -23.41 16.26 8.65
CA ALA A 149 -22.53 17.15 9.37
C ALA A 149 -21.10 17.14 8.81
N ALA A 150 -20.55 15.98 8.45
CA ALA A 150 -19.21 15.87 7.86
C ALA A 150 -19.15 16.54 6.48
N TYR A 151 -20.15 16.31 5.65
CA TYR A 151 -20.28 16.93 4.33
C TYR A 151 -20.35 18.48 4.45
N GLN A 152 -21.18 19.01 5.36
CA GLN A 152 -21.29 20.46 5.58
C GLN A 152 -19.97 21.07 6.07
N ARG A 153 -19.26 20.40 7.01
CA ARG A 153 -17.92 20.84 7.43
C ARG A 153 -16.93 20.84 6.28
N ALA A 154 -17.00 19.83 5.40
CA ALA A 154 -16.12 19.76 4.24
C ALA A 154 -16.37 20.91 3.26
N LEU A 155 -17.60 21.28 2.98
CA LEU A 155 -17.93 22.45 2.16
C LEU A 155 -17.44 23.75 2.81
N GLN A 156 -17.66 23.93 4.14
CA GLN A 156 -17.18 25.09 4.88
C GLN A 156 -15.64 25.18 4.93
N ALA A 157 -14.96 24.04 4.86
CA ALA A 157 -13.50 23.97 4.82
C ALA A 157 -12.90 24.26 3.43
N GLY A 158 -13.74 24.53 2.41
CA GLY A 158 -13.30 24.85 1.04
C GLY A 158 -13.46 23.69 0.04
N GLY A 159 -14.09 22.61 0.43
CA GLY A 159 -14.44 21.53 -0.49
C GLY A 159 -15.55 21.91 -1.49
N THR A 160 -15.58 21.23 -2.61
CA THR A 160 -16.61 21.36 -3.65
C THR A 160 -17.49 20.11 -3.66
N SER A 161 -18.80 20.26 -3.67
CA SER A 161 -19.73 19.13 -3.78
C SER A 161 -19.51 18.36 -5.09
N LEU A 162 -19.40 17.05 -4.99
CA LEU A 162 -19.56 16.11 -6.11
C LEU A 162 -21.04 15.72 -6.22
N TYR A 163 -21.64 15.33 -5.10
CA TYR A 163 -23.06 15.09 -4.94
C TYR A 163 -23.45 15.22 -3.46
N PRO A 164 -24.71 15.65 -3.16
CA PRO A 164 -25.17 15.84 -1.78
C PRO A 164 -25.42 14.50 -1.10
N PRO A 165 -25.45 14.47 0.26
CA PRO A 165 -25.80 13.29 1.02
C PRO A 165 -27.17 12.71 0.64
N THR A 166 -27.19 11.44 0.26
CA THR A 166 -28.37 10.71 -0.21
C THR A 166 -28.38 9.31 0.42
N ASP A 167 -29.57 8.82 0.75
CA ASP A 167 -29.73 7.44 1.20
C ASP A 167 -29.70 6.52 -0.02
N GLN A 168 -28.75 5.60 -0.03
CA GLN A 168 -28.48 4.70 -1.14
C GLN A 168 -29.19 3.35 -0.96
N GLU A 169 -29.59 2.74 -2.07
CA GLU A 169 -30.27 1.45 -2.07
C GLU A 169 -29.41 0.30 -1.49
N TYR A 170 -28.08 0.46 -1.50
CA TYR A 170 -27.14 -0.50 -0.93
C TYR A 170 -26.91 -0.36 0.59
N GLY A 171 -27.77 0.37 1.29
CA GLY A 171 -27.80 0.44 2.75
C GLY A 171 -26.82 1.43 3.37
N GLU A 172 -26.48 2.49 2.67
CA GLU A 172 -25.64 3.57 3.19
C GLU A 172 -26.30 4.93 2.95
N ARG A 173 -25.99 5.90 3.81
CA ARG A 173 -26.12 7.31 3.48
C ARG A 173 -24.75 7.81 3.09
N ASP A 174 -24.60 8.34 1.89
CA ASP A 174 -23.35 8.89 1.42
C ASP A 174 -23.47 10.20 0.67
N GLY A 175 -22.35 10.96 0.62
CA GLY A 175 -22.20 12.19 -0.14
C GLY A 175 -20.75 12.35 -0.59
N GLY A 176 -20.53 13.00 -1.72
CA GLY A 176 -19.21 13.18 -2.30
C GLY A 176 -18.71 14.62 -2.22
N VAL A 177 -17.45 14.81 -1.82
CA VAL A 177 -16.78 16.12 -1.80
C VAL A 177 -15.43 16.01 -2.45
N LYS A 178 -15.08 17.01 -3.26
CA LYS A 178 -13.73 17.21 -3.80
C LYS A 178 -12.98 18.22 -2.92
N ASP A 179 -11.82 17.86 -2.42
CA ASP A 179 -10.96 18.75 -1.64
C ASP A 179 -10.19 19.76 -2.51
N PRO A 180 -9.48 20.75 -1.93
CA PRO A 180 -8.69 21.72 -2.70
C PRO A 180 -7.58 21.13 -3.54
N GLY A 181 -7.05 19.95 -3.18
CA GLY A 181 -6.04 19.21 -3.95
C GLY A 181 -6.60 18.38 -5.10
N GLY A 182 -7.94 18.31 -5.20
CA GLY A 182 -8.65 17.53 -6.22
C GLY A 182 -8.97 16.10 -5.84
N ASN A 183 -8.69 15.68 -4.61
CA ASN A 183 -9.06 14.34 -4.14
C ASN A 183 -10.57 14.25 -3.91
N HIS A 184 -11.13 13.08 -4.19
CA HIS A 184 -12.54 12.80 -3.96
C HIS A 184 -12.70 12.03 -2.65
N TRP A 185 -13.57 12.55 -1.78
CA TRP A 185 -13.94 11.97 -0.50
C TRP A 185 -15.40 11.52 -0.58
N TYR A 186 -15.63 10.21 -0.62
CA TYR A 186 -16.95 9.61 -0.50
C TYR A 186 -17.23 9.40 0.98
N ILE A 187 -18.08 10.25 1.55
CA ILE A 187 -18.35 10.30 2.99
C ILE A 187 -19.58 9.44 3.24
N GLY A 188 -19.41 8.30 3.92
CA GLY A 188 -20.47 7.32 4.09
C GLY A 188 -20.71 6.90 5.54
N SER A 189 -21.94 6.47 5.81
CA SER A 189 -22.37 5.89 7.08
C SER A 189 -23.35 4.74 6.82
N PRO A 190 -23.22 3.59 7.53
CA PRO A 190 -24.13 2.47 7.36
C PRO A 190 -25.54 2.81 7.82
N ARG A 191 -26.55 2.33 7.07
CA ARG A 191 -27.97 2.36 7.41
C ARG A 191 -28.55 0.96 7.28
N GLY A 192 -28.77 0.28 8.42
CA GLY A 192 -29.25 -1.10 8.41
C GLY A 192 -28.18 -2.10 7.97
N GLU A 193 -28.52 -3.01 7.07
CA GLU A 193 -27.55 -3.89 6.42
C GLU A 193 -26.73 -3.08 5.44
N SER A 194 -25.45 -2.89 5.75
CA SER A 194 -24.54 -2.01 5.02
C SER A 194 -23.45 -2.83 4.32
N HIS A 195 -22.91 -2.28 3.24
CA HIS A 195 -21.73 -2.82 2.57
C HIS A 195 -20.42 -2.62 3.36
N PHE A 196 -20.39 -1.79 4.41
CA PHE A 196 -19.22 -1.67 5.27
C PHE A 196 -18.92 -3.01 5.95
N LEU A 197 -17.67 -3.46 5.84
CA LEU A 197 -17.21 -4.62 6.59
C LEU A 197 -17.00 -4.23 8.06
N PRO A 198 -17.22 -5.15 9.01
CA PRO A 198 -17.04 -4.86 10.44
C PRO A 198 -15.65 -4.33 10.81
N ASP A 199 -14.63 -4.77 10.07
CA ASP A 199 -13.21 -4.43 10.24
C ASP A 199 -12.71 -3.40 9.20
N GLN A 200 -13.61 -2.79 8.42
CA GLN A 200 -13.25 -1.75 7.47
C GLN A 200 -12.89 -0.47 8.20
N ARG A 201 -11.73 0.09 7.87
CA ARG A 201 -11.16 1.29 8.49
C ARG A 201 -11.95 2.55 8.15
N ASN A 202 -11.69 3.65 8.91
CA ASN A 202 -12.33 4.93 8.64
C ASN A 202 -12.03 5.48 7.25
N VAL A 203 -10.78 5.34 6.77
CA VAL A 203 -10.39 5.73 5.42
C VAL A 203 -10.03 4.49 4.62
N THR A 204 -10.75 4.26 3.54
CA THR A 204 -10.55 3.14 2.61
C THR A 204 -10.21 3.69 1.22
N PRO A 205 -9.08 3.30 0.59
CA PRO A 205 -8.81 3.67 -0.80
C PRO A 205 -9.91 3.14 -1.72
N TYR A 206 -10.34 3.96 -2.68
CA TYR A 206 -11.34 3.58 -3.68
C TYR A 206 -10.77 3.78 -5.09
N MET A 207 -10.75 2.75 -5.91
CA MET A 207 -10.23 2.79 -7.29
C MET A 207 -11.36 2.92 -8.31
N HIS A 208 -11.39 4.01 -9.07
CA HIS A 208 -12.09 4.04 -10.35
C HIS A 208 -11.13 3.59 -11.45
N VAL A 209 -11.32 2.39 -11.99
CA VAL A 209 -10.34 1.76 -12.87
C VAL A 209 -10.98 1.25 -14.15
N SER A 210 -10.35 1.53 -15.30
CA SER A 210 -10.78 0.95 -16.57
C SER A 210 -10.34 -0.51 -16.68
N GLY A 211 -11.29 -1.44 -16.56
CA GLY A 211 -11.04 -2.88 -16.53
C GLY A 211 -10.91 -3.43 -15.11
N ALA A 212 -11.87 -3.11 -14.23
CA ALA A 212 -11.88 -3.50 -12.83
C ALA A 212 -11.74 -5.02 -12.64
N ALA A 213 -12.38 -5.84 -13.46
CA ALA A 213 -12.22 -7.30 -13.39
C ALA A 213 -10.75 -7.74 -13.61
N ARG A 214 -10.03 -7.10 -14.53
CA ARG A 214 -8.59 -7.40 -14.77
C ARG A 214 -7.72 -6.86 -13.62
N CYS A 215 -8.11 -5.73 -13.03
CA CYS A 215 -7.42 -5.17 -11.87
C CYS A 215 -7.52 -6.11 -10.67
N ILE A 216 -8.69 -6.69 -10.39
CA ILE A 216 -8.88 -7.70 -9.35
C ILE A 216 -7.91 -8.88 -9.55
N GLU A 217 -7.80 -9.40 -10.77
CA GLU A 217 -6.88 -10.53 -11.06
C GLU A 217 -5.39 -10.12 -10.95
N PHE A 218 -5.05 -8.87 -11.26
CA PHE A 218 -3.72 -8.34 -11.00
C PHE A 218 -3.43 -8.28 -9.51
N LEU A 219 -4.31 -7.72 -8.68
CA LEU A 219 -4.14 -7.59 -7.24
C LEU A 219 -3.96 -8.95 -6.55
N LYS A 220 -4.72 -9.97 -6.97
CA LYS A 220 -4.58 -11.35 -6.48
C LYS A 220 -3.18 -11.90 -6.75
N ARG A 221 -2.66 -11.73 -7.97
CA ARG A 221 -1.34 -12.24 -8.37
C ARG A 221 -0.18 -11.45 -7.80
N ALA A 222 -0.30 -10.12 -7.76
CA ALA A 222 0.77 -9.22 -7.34
C ALA A 222 0.91 -9.15 -5.82
N PHE A 223 -0.22 -9.05 -5.10
CA PHE A 223 -0.27 -8.70 -3.69
C PHE A 223 -1.01 -9.72 -2.82
N ALA A 224 -1.32 -10.91 -3.37
CA ALA A 224 -2.10 -11.94 -2.70
C ALA A 224 -3.44 -11.43 -2.15
N ALA A 225 -4.06 -10.46 -2.85
CA ALA A 225 -5.33 -9.90 -2.44
C ALA A 225 -6.45 -10.95 -2.48
N GLU A 226 -7.32 -10.91 -1.50
CA GLU A 226 -8.52 -11.74 -1.42
C GLU A 226 -9.75 -10.96 -1.86
N GLU A 227 -10.57 -11.53 -2.71
CA GLU A 227 -11.84 -10.94 -3.12
C GLU A 227 -12.89 -11.18 -2.03
N VAL A 228 -13.38 -10.10 -1.43
CA VAL A 228 -14.38 -10.17 -0.34
C VAL A 228 -15.80 -10.10 -0.92
N THR A 229 -16.03 -9.14 -1.80
CA THR A 229 -17.32 -8.96 -2.49
C THR A 229 -17.10 -8.48 -3.90
N ARG A 230 -18.02 -8.86 -4.82
CA ARG A 230 -18.09 -8.32 -6.17
C ARG A 230 -19.55 -8.23 -6.62
N HIS A 231 -19.95 -7.05 -7.01
CA HIS A 231 -21.23 -6.78 -7.66
C HIS A 231 -20.95 -6.43 -9.12
N GLN A 232 -21.36 -7.30 -10.04
CA GLN A 232 -21.13 -7.11 -11.47
C GLN A 232 -22.36 -7.49 -12.29
N THR A 233 -22.47 -6.89 -13.46
CA THR A 233 -23.46 -7.28 -14.46
C THR A 233 -23.08 -8.58 -15.16
N PRO A 234 -24.01 -9.25 -15.87
CA PRO A 234 -23.72 -10.46 -16.64
C PRO A 234 -22.67 -10.26 -17.74
N ASP A 235 -22.50 -9.07 -18.29
CA ASP A 235 -21.49 -8.71 -19.28
C ASP A 235 -20.13 -8.35 -18.66
N GLY A 236 -20.02 -8.44 -17.33
CA GLY A 236 -18.75 -8.29 -16.61
C GLY A 236 -18.41 -6.88 -16.13
N PHE A 237 -19.34 -5.91 -16.25
CA PHE A 237 -19.14 -4.57 -15.67
C PHE A 237 -19.16 -4.66 -14.14
N VAL A 238 -18.06 -4.29 -13.49
CA VAL A 238 -17.93 -4.32 -12.04
C VAL A 238 -18.45 -3.01 -11.45
N HIS A 239 -19.67 -3.02 -10.91
CA HIS A 239 -20.21 -1.86 -10.21
C HIS A 239 -19.43 -1.53 -8.95
N HIS A 240 -19.11 -2.56 -8.17
CA HIS A 240 -18.37 -2.43 -6.92
C HIS A 240 -17.70 -3.74 -6.53
N ALA A 241 -16.49 -3.68 -6.03
CA ALA A 241 -15.78 -4.81 -5.44
C ALA A 241 -14.97 -4.36 -4.23
N LYS A 242 -14.82 -5.27 -3.26
CA LYS A 242 -13.92 -5.11 -2.11
C LYS A 242 -12.86 -6.19 -2.17
N MET A 243 -11.61 -5.75 -2.08
CA MET A 243 -10.44 -6.62 -1.98
C MET A 243 -9.83 -6.46 -0.60
N ARG A 244 -9.34 -7.55 -0.02
CA ARG A 244 -8.56 -7.54 1.22
C ARG A 244 -7.10 -7.77 0.90
N ILE A 245 -6.22 -6.93 1.46
CA ILE A 245 -4.76 -7.12 1.42
C ILE A 245 -4.27 -6.99 2.87
N GLY A 246 -3.80 -8.09 3.47
CA GLY A 246 -3.47 -8.12 4.89
C GLY A 246 -4.66 -7.74 5.78
N ASP A 247 -4.48 -6.73 6.63
CA ASP A 247 -5.52 -6.20 7.53
C ASP A 247 -6.35 -5.05 6.92
N SER A 248 -6.17 -4.75 5.63
CA SER A 248 -6.74 -3.57 4.98
C SER A 248 -7.69 -3.95 3.86
N VAL A 249 -8.70 -3.10 3.64
CA VAL A 249 -9.67 -3.20 2.54
C VAL A 249 -9.33 -2.16 1.47
N LEU A 250 -9.48 -2.56 0.21
CA LEU A 250 -9.44 -1.71 -0.96
C LEU A 250 -10.76 -1.85 -1.70
N GLU A 251 -11.40 -0.75 -1.99
CA GLU A 251 -12.62 -0.72 -2.79
C GLU A 251 -12.34 -0.34 -4.24
N MET A 252 -13.18 -0.81 -5.16
CA MET A 252 -13.07 -0.43 -6.56
C MET A 252 -14.37 -0.58 -7.33
N GLY A 253 -14.46 0.17 -8.43
CA GLY A 253 -15.50 0.02 -9.44
C GLY A 253 -14.96 0.32 -10.83
N GLU A 254 -15.68 -0.14 -11.86
CA GLU A 254 -15.38 0.18 -13.25
C GLU A 254 -15.52 1.68 -13.48
N ALA A 255 -14.52 2.31 -14.10
CA ALA A 255 -14.59 3.70 -14.48
C ALA A 255 -15.64 3.93 -15.59
N HIS A 256 -16.48 4.93 -15.43
CA HIS A 256 -17.50 5.27 -16.40
C HIS A 256 -17.95 6.73 -16.26
N GLY A 257 -18.53 7.33 -17.31
CA GLY A 257 -19.25 8.58 -17.30
C GLY A 257 -18.76 9.65 -16.30
N GLU A 258 -19.51 9.84 -15.22
CA GLU A 258 -19.23 10.81 -14.15
C GLU A 258 -18.08 10.35 -13.21
N PHE A 259 -17.69 9.08 -13.27
CA PHE A 259 -16.63 8.48 -12.50
C PHE A 259 -15.49 8.00 -13.41
N PRO A 260 -14.68 8.94 -13.96
CA PRO A 260 -13.56 8.59 -14.83
C PRO A 260 -12.50 7.80 -14.07
N ALA A 261 -11.60 7.13 -14.82
CA ALA A 261 -10.47 6.44 -14.21
C ALA A 261 -9.59 7.43 -13.42
N MET A 262 -9.37 7.13 -12.16
CA MET A 262 -8.54 7.90 -11.23
C MET A 262 -7.49 6.99 -10.61
N PRO A 263 -6.24 7.00 -11.13
CA PRO A 263 -5.15 6.26 -10.54
C PRO A 263 -4.85 6.73 -9.12
N LEU A 264 -4.40 5.81 -8.27
CA LEU A 264 -4.02 6.10 -6.89
C LEU A 264 -2.52 5.98 -6.67
N ASN A 265 -1.99 6.71 -5.69
CA ASN A 265 -0.76 6.35 -5.01
C ASN A 265 -1.12 5.63 -3.69
N LEU A 266 -0.46 4.52 -3.44
CA LEU A 266 -0.73 3.67 -2.28
C LEU A 266 0.59 3.24 -1.64
N HIS A 267 0.66 3.29 -0.32
CA HIS A 267 1.73 2.67 0.45
C HIS A 267 1.25 1.29 0.91
N LEU A 268 2.05 0.26 0.64
CA LEU A 268 1.73 -1.13 0.94
C LEU A 268 2.81 -1.74 1.82
N TYR A 269 2.53 -1.90 3.12
CA TYR A 269 3.40 -2.63 4.03
C TYR A 269 3.24 -4.14 3.85
N VAL A 270 4.38 -4.81 3.68
CA VAL A 270 4.48 -6.26 3.48
C VAL A 270 5.63 -6.85 4.29
N PRO A 271 5.61 -8.14 4.64
CA PRO A 271 6.74 -8.77 5.32
C PRO A 271 8.03 -8.78 4.50
N GLU A 272 7.96 -8.81 3.16
CA GLU A 272 9.10 -8.99 2.26
C GLU A 272 8.94 -8.15 0.98
N THR A 273 9.46 -6.92 1.01
CA THR A 273 9.39 -5.95 -0.10
C THR A 273 9.91 -6.51 -1.42
N ASP A 274 11.09 -7.16 -1.41
CA ASP A 274 11.72 -7.68 -2.63
C ASP A 274 10.90 -8.80 -3.29
N ALA A 275 10.28 -9.65 -2.49
CA ALA A 275 9.45 -10.74 -3.00
C ALA A 275 8.18 -10.18 -3.65
N VAL A 276 7.48 -9.27 -2.96
CA VAL A 276 6.23 -8.65 -3.45
C VAL A 276 6.50 -7.77 -4.67
N TYR A 277 7.61 -7.02 -4.70
CA TYR A 277 8.04 -6.28 -5.88
C TYR A 277 8.22 -7.19 -7.10
N ARG A 278 8.91 -8.34 -6.94
CA ARG A 278 9.06 -9.31 -8.05
C ARG A 278 7.72 -9.91 -8.50
N HIS A 279 6.81 -10.22 -7.56
CA HIS A 279 5.47 -10.70 -7.89
C HIS A 279 4.67 -9.66 -8.67
N ALA A 280 4.75 -8.39 -8.28
CA ALA A 280 4.10 -7.30 -9.01
C ALA A 280 4.62 -7.17 -10.45
N LEU A 281 5.95 -7.22 -10.65
CA LEU A 281 6.54 -7.21 -11.99
C LEU A 281 6.11 -8.43 -12.83
N ALA A 282 6.10 -9.62 -12.23
CA ALA A 282 5.66 -10.84 -12.89
C ALA A 282 4.15 -10.80 -13.23
N ALA A 283 3.34 -10.07 -12.46
CA ALA A 283 1.93 -9.83 -12.72
C ALA A 283 1.68 -8.77 -13.80
N GLY A 284 2.70 -8.04 -14.24
CA GLY A 284 2.63 -7.06 -15.33
C GLY A 284 2.82 -5.60 -14.90
N ALA A 285 3.24 -5.32 -13.67
CA ALA A 285 3.62 -3.97 -13.25
C ALA A 285 4.97 -3.55 -13.87
N ALA A 286 5.16 -2.24 -14.01
CA ALA A 286 6.43 -1.63 -14.39
C ALA A 286 7.17 -1.10 -13.15
N SER A 287 8.50 -1.26 -13.11
CA SER A 287 9.30 -0.68 -12.04
C SER A 287 9.26 0.84 -12.09
N VAL A 288 9.01 1.46 -10.94
CA VAL A 288 9.20 2.89 -10.68
C VAL A 288 10.51 3.10 -9.93
N ARG A 289 10.77 2.23 -8.94
CA ARG A 289 11.98 2.24 -8.13
C ARG A 289 12.29 0.83 -7.63
N GLU A 290 13.53 0.39 -7.81
CA GLU A 290 13.98 -0.89 -7.29
C GLU A 290 14.04 -0.91 -5.75
N PRO A 291 13.95 -2.11 -5.11
CA PRO A 291 14.03 -2.24 -3.66
C PRO A 291 15.34 -1.69 -3.09
N ARG A 292 15.24 -0.81 -2.10
CA ARG A 292 16.38 -0.27 -1.36
C ARG A 292 16.01 0.05 0.08
N ASP A 293 17.02 0.10 0.96
CA ASP A 293 16.84 0.52 2.33
C ASP A 293 16.82 2.06 2.39
N GLU A 294 15.79 2.60 3.05
CA GLU A 294 15.57 4.04 3.18
C GLU A 294 16.08 4.55 4.52
N PRO A 295 16.57 5.81 4.60
CA PRO A 295 17.09 6.39 5.84
C PRO A 295 16.09 6.39 6.99
N TYR A 296 14.79 6.43 6.70
CA TYR A 296 13.71 6.45 7.68
C TYR A 296 13.31 5.08 8.24
N GLY A 297 14.05 4.03 7.90
CA GLY A 297 13.92 2.72 8.55
C GLY A 297 13.09 1.67 7.82
N ASP A 298 12.69 1.93 6.58
CA ASP A 298 11.99 0.97 5.74
C ASP A 298 12.90 0.45 4.61
N ARG A 299 12.66 -0.78 4.17
CA ARG A 299 13.06 -1.25 2.86
C ARG A 299 11.89 -1.01 1.91
N SER A 300 12.09 -0.22 0.86
CA SER A 300 11.00 0.26 0.01
C SER A 300 11.32 0.12 -1.48
N ALA A 301 10.29 -0.16 -2.27
CA ALA A 301 10.29 -0.23 -3.73
C ALA A 301 9.07 0.47 -4.28
N GLY A 302 9.08 0.85 -5.56
CA GLY A 302 7.93 1.44 -6.24
C GLY A 302 7.60 0.69 -7.52
N VAL A 303 6.32 0.41 -7.76
CA VAL A 303 5.84 -0.13 -9.03
C VAL A 303 4.63 0.66 -9.53
N ARG A 304 4.46 0.71 -10.84
CA ARG A 304 3.24 1.16 -11.49
C ARG A 304 2.49 -0.04 -12.03
N ASP A 305 1.25 -0.21 -11.64
CA ASP A 305 0.41 -1.29 -12.15
C ASP A 305 -0.10 -0.99 -13.57
N PRO A 306 -0.68 -1.99 -14.28
CA PRO A 306 -1.19 -1.81 -15.64
C PRO A 306 -2.37 -0.81 -15.77
N PHE A 307 -2.92 -0.36 -14.65
CA PHE A 307 -4.06 0.56 -14.57
C PHE A 307 -3.64 1.98 -14.17
N GLY A 308 -2.33 2.20 -13.96
CA GLY A 308 -1.73 3.50 -13.67
C GLY A 308 -1.54 3.79 -12.19
N ASN A 309 -1.97 2.92 -11.28
CA ASN A 309 -1.76 3.12 -9.86
C ASN A 309 -0.28 2.94 -9.49
N ILE A 310 0.20 3.74 -8.54
CA ILE A 310 1.55 3.64 -7.99
C ILE A 310 1.47 2.93 -6.64
N TRP A 311 2.28 1.91 -6.47
CA TRP A 311 2.40 1.14 -5.25
C TRP A 311 3.78 1.31 -4.65
N TRP A 312 3.86 1.93 -3.47
CA TRP A 312 5.07 2.00 -2.65
C TRP A 312 5.07 0.81 -1.70
N ILE A 313 5.77 -0.24 -2.10
CA ILE A 313 5.85 -1.50 -1.36
C ILE A 313 6.96 -1.36 -0.32
N ALA A 314 6.65 -1.56 0.96
CA ALA A 314 7.61 -1.36 2.04
C ALA A 314 7.57 -2.48 3.10
N THR A 315 8.72 -2.70 3.74
CA THR A 315 8.88 -3.49 4.96
C THR A 315 9.57 -2.61 5.99
N HIS A 316 8.95 -2.40 7.14
CA HIS A 316 9.61 -1.71 8.24
C HIS A 316 10.70 -2.61 8.83
N ILE A 317 11.97 -2.14 8.80
CA ILE A 317 13.13 -2.93 9.17
C ILE A 317 13.85 -2.43 10.41
N LYS A 318 13.64 -1.17 10.80
CA LYS A 318 14.20 -0.59 12.03
C LYS A 318 13.52 0.72 12.40
N ASP A 319 13.35 0.95 13.69
CA ASP A 319 12.99 2.28 14.21
C ASP A 319 14.18 3.25 14.06
N VAL A 320 13.91 4.47 13.62
CA VAL A 320 14.89 5.56 13.51
C VAL A 320 14.44 6.67 14.45
N HIS A 321 15.25 6.93 15.48
CA HIS A 321 15.00 7.93 16.52
C HIS A 321 15.66 9.26 16.17
#